data_955254d19da3c38ca5a534aaafafe613
#
_entry.id   955254d19da3c38ca5a534aaafafe613
#
_cell.length_a   1.000
_cell.length_b   1.000
_cell.length_c   1.000
_cell.angle_alpha   90.00
_cell.angle_beta   90.00
_cell.angle_gamma   90.00
#
_symmetry.space_group_name_H-M   'P 1'
#
loop_
_entity.id
_entity.type
_entity.pdbx_description
1 polymer ?
#
loop_
_entity_poly.entity_id
_entity_poly.type
_entity_poly.pdbx_seq_one_letter_code
_entity_poly.pdbx_strand_id
1 'polypeptide(L)'
;INPGNSGGALIDFDGNLIGINTAIIAPSGGNVGIGFAIPAKIAKGIVSQLVEFGGVKRGVLGVMITTVSPALAEALDLDVENGALINQVVEESAAQAAGLQAGDVVTTVDGTPIDTAADLRNRIGMKRVGDDVDLKIIRDGKNKSINAKVGEPGATMLAGGTKIEKL
;
A
#
# COMPACT_ATOMS: atom_id res chain seq x y z
N ILE A 1 -10.41 13.67 -19.12
CA ILE A 1 -8.99 13.95 -18.91
C ILE A 1 -8.29 13.78 -20.26
N ASN A 2 -7.45 14.75 -20.65
CA ASN A 2 -6.72 14.76 -21.92
C ASN A 2 -5.25 15.16 -21.64
N PRO A 3 -4.33 14.98 -22.61
CA PRO A 3 -2.98 15.54 -22.52
C PRO A 3 -3.02 17.02 -22.15
N GLY A 4 -2.20 17.44 -21.19
CA GLY A 4 -2.21 18.79 -20.62
C GLY A 4 -3.02 18.95 -19.32
N ASN A 5 -3.89 18.00 -18.98
CA ASN A 5 -4.64 18.05 -17.71
C ASN A 5 -3.89 17.45 -16.50
N SER A 6 -2.71 16.83 -16.71
CA SER A 6 -1.91 16.25 -15.61
C SER A 6 -1.51 17.35 -14.62
N GLY A 7 -1.70 17.07 -13.32
CA GLY A 7 -1.52 18.04 -12.22
C GLY A 7 -2.72 18.97 -12.00
N GLY A 8 -3.70 19.00 -12.90
CA GLY A 8 -4.93 19.77 -12.73
C GLY A 8 -5.86 19.18 -11.68
N ALA A 9 -6.65 20.02 -11.06
CA ALA A 9 -7.63 19.64 -10.07
C ALA A 9 -8.80 18.85 -10.69
N LEU A 10 -9.22 17.78 -10.01
CA LEU A 10 -10.52 17.15 -10.22
C LEU A 10 -11.41 17.59 -9.06
N ILE A 11 -12.50 18.30 -9.40
CA ILE A 11 -13.41 18.88 -8.42
C ILE A 11 -14.81 18.27 -8.57
N ASP A 12 -15.58 18.25 -7.47
CA ASP A 12 -17.01 17.94 -7.49
C ASP A 12 -17.84 19.18 -7.84
N PHE A 13 -19.17 19.02 -7.89
CA PHE A 13 -20.11 20.11 -8.21
C PHE A 13 -20.18 21.19 -7.12
N ASP A 14 -19.76 20.91 -5.91
CA ASP A 14 -19.68 21.85 -4.81
C ASP A 14 -18.34 22.59 -4.75
N GLY A 15 -17.42 22.31 -5.71
CA GLY A 15 -16.09 22.93 -5.79
C GLY A 15 -15.04 22.29 -4.91
N ASN A 16 -15.31 21.15 -4.27
CA ASN A 16 -14.32 20.47 -3.45
C ASN A 16 -13.32 19.71 -4.31
N LEU A 17 -12.05 19.75 -3.92
CA LEU A 17 -11.01 18.95 -4.55
C LEU A 17 -11.18 17.47 -4.18
N ILE A 18 -11.50 16.63 -5.16
CA ILE A 18 -11.65 15.18 -5.00
C ILE A 18 -10.42 14.40 -5.49
N GLY A 19 -9.62 15.00 -6.37
CA GLY A 19 -8.41 14.36 -6.89
C GLY A 19 -7.51 15.29 -7.68
N ILE A 20 -6.34 14.76 -8.06
CA ILE A 20 -5.38 15.41 -8.96
C ILE A 20 -5.19 14.52 -10.17
N ASN A 21 -5.47 15.04 -11.37
CA ASN A 21 -5.34 14.30 -12.63
C ASN A 21 -3.90 13.86 -12.85
N THR A 22 -3.69 12.59 -13.23
CA THR A 22 -2.32 12.05 -13.42
C THR A 22 -2.09 11.45 -14.79
N ALA A 23 -2.95 10.55 -15.22
CA ALA A 23 -2.72 9.77 -16.42
C ALA A 23 -4.02 9.42 -17.14
N ILE A 24 -3.90 9.05 -18.41
CA ILE A 24 -4.97 8.44 -19.21
C ILE A 24 -4.45 7.13 -19.82
N ILE A 25 -5.33 6.18 -20.09
CA ILE A 25 -5.00 5.08 -21.00
C ILE A 25 -5.25 5.57 -22.42
N ALA A 26 -4.17 5.62 -23.21
CA ALA A 26 -4.19 6.17 -24.56
C ALA A 26 -3.31 5.32 -25.52
N PRO A 27 -3.73 4.09 -25.88
CA PRO A 27 -2.91 3.18 -26.70
C PRO A 27 -2.53 3.75 -28.08
N SER A 28 -3.31 4.72 -28.58
CA SER A 28 -3.10 5.33 -29.92
C SER A 28 -2.96 6.85 -29.84
N GLY A 29 -2.58 7.41 -28.69
CA GLY A 29 -2.43 8.86 -28.49
C GLY A 29 -3.73 9.62 -28.24
N GLY A 30 -4.87 8.97 -28.27
CA GLY A 30 -6.20 9.55 -27.97
C GLY A 30 -6.79 9.00 -26.69
N ASN A 31 -7.63 9.79 -26.01
CA ASN A 31 -8.33 9.34 -24.82
C ASN A 31 -9.37 8.25 -25.18
N VAL A 32 -9.20 7.04 -24.61
CA VAL A 32 -10.16 5.92 -24.77
C VAL A 32 -11.26 5.91 -23.69
N GLY A 33 -11.45 7.03 -22.97
CA GLY A 33 -12.48 7.16 -21.94
C GLY A 33 -12.04 6.74 -20.54
N ILE A 34 -10.78 6.36 -20.34
CA ILE A 34 -10.24 5.97 -19.02
C ILE A 34 -9.17 6.96 -18.59
N GLY A 35 -9.39 7.61 -17.45
CA GLY A 35 -8.45 8.52 -16.82
C GLY A 35 -8.24 8.18 -15.35
N PHE A 36 -7.07 8.54 -14.83
CA PHE A 36 -6.68 8.32 -13.45
C PHE A 36 -6.41 9.63 -12.75
N ALA A 37 -6.83 9.71 -11.51
CA ALA A 37 -6.50 10.81 -10.61
C ALA A 37 -6.02 10.26 -9.26
N ILE A 38 -5.10 10.96 -8.61
CA ILE A 38 -4.73 10.70 -7.22
C ILE A 38 -5.83 11.26 -6.32
N PRO A 39 -6.47 10.48 -5.45
CA PRO A 39 -7.46 10.99 -4.52
C PRO A 39 -6.91 12.13 -3.66
N ALA A 40 -7.70 13.19 -3.45
CA ALA A 40 -7.28 14.38 -2.69
C ALA A 40 -6.77 14.06 -1.27
N LYS A 41 -7.36 13.04 -0.62
CA LYS A 41 -6.91 12.57 0.70
C LYS A 41 -5.47 12.05 0.68
N ILE A 42 -5.10 11.32 -0.37
CA ILE A 42 -3.73 10.78 -0.55
C ILE A 42 -2.78 11.95 -0.84
N ALA A 43 -3.15 12.84 -1.78
CA ALA A 43 -2.35 14.00 -2.15
C ALA A 43 -2.08 14.89 -0.92
N LYS A 44 -3.09 15.17 -0.11
CA LYS A 44 -2.95 15.96 1.13
C LYS A 44 -1.94 15.33 2.10
N GLY A 45 -2.00 14.01 2.31
CA GLY A 45 -1.05 13.32 3.18
C GLY A 45 0.41 13.40 2.69
N ILE A 46 0.61 13.30 1.37
CA ILE A 46 1.94 13.43 0.74
C ILE A 46 2.45 14.87 0.87
N VAL A 47 1.61 15.88 0.54
CA VAL A 47 1.97 17.29 0.65
C VAL A 47 2.34 17.64 2.08
N SER A 48 1.58 17.19 3.08
CA SER A 48 1.91 17.42 4.49
C SER A 48 3.30 16.89 4.85
N GLN A 49 3.66 15.68 4.39
CA GLN A 49 4.99 15.12 4.63
C GLN A 49 6.11 15.91 3.92
N LEU A 50 5.86 16.35 2.68
CA LEU A 50 6.82 17.16 1.94
C LEU A 50 7.09 18.51 2.62
N VAL A 51 6.05 19.16 3.14
CA VAL A 51 6.16 20.44 3.86
C VAL A 51 6.86 20.25 5.20
N GLU A 52 6.55 19.21 5.94
CA GLU A 52 7.07 18.96 7.28
C GLU A 52 8.51 18.42 7.28
N PHE A 53 8.81 17.51 6.34
CA PHE A 53 10.07 16.73 6.33
C PHE A 53 10.94 16.94 5.08
N GLY A 54 10.49 17.70 4.10
CA GLY A 54 11.19 17.87 2.82
C GLY A 54 11.21 16.61 1.94
N GLY A 55 10.49 15.55 2.33
CA GLY A 55 10.45 14.26 1.63
C GLY A 55 9.31 13.38 2.09
N VAL A 56 8.98 12.37 1.27
CA VAL A 56 7.95 11.38 1.62
C VAL A 56 8.59 10.19 2.31
N LYS A 57 8.33 10.03 3.60
CA LYS A 57 8.73 8.86 4.37
C LYS A 57 7.60 7.84 4.37
N ARG A 58 7.65 6.89 3.43
CA ARG A 58 6.66 5.81 3.39
C ARG A 58 6.94 4.80 4.47
N GLY A 59 5.91 4.52 5.26
CA GLY A 59 5.98 3.44 6.24
C GLY A 59 6.06 2.08 5.55
N VAL A 60 6.80 1.16 6.17
CA VAL A 60 6.89 -0.24 5.73
C VAL A 60 6.78 -1.18 6.93
N LEU A 61 6.33 -2.40 6.69
CA LEU A 61 6.39 -3.48 7.68
C LEU A 61 7.62 -4.38 7.49
N GLY A 62 8.11 -4.49 6.26
CA GLY A 62 9.21 -5.38 5.93
C GLY A 62 8.75 -6.79 5.63
N VAL A 63 7.76 -6.92 4.73
CA VAL A 63 7.22 -8.20 4.28
C VAL A 63 7.18 -8.28 2.76
N MET A 64 7.36 -9.48 2.22
CA MET A 64 6.97 -9.82 0.84
C MET A 64 5.57 -10.40 0.86
N ILE A 65 4.69 -9.88 0.03
CA ILE A 65 3.25 -10.19 0.05
C ILE A 65 2.72 -10.52 -1.33
N THR A 66 1.73 -11.40 -1.36
CA THR A 66 0.96 -11.78 -2.56
C THR A 66 -0.53 -11.64 -2.26
N THR A 67 -1.32 -11.23 -3.24
CA THR A 67 -2.78 -11.23 -3.11
C THR A 67 -3.28 -12.67 -3.04
N VAL A 68 -4.12 -12.97 -2.05
CA VAL A 68 -4.85 -14.24 -1.99
C VAL A 68 -5.86 -14.24 -3.12
N SER A 69 -5.75 -15.20 -4.02
CA SER A 69 -6.74 -15.49 -5.04
C SER A 69 -7.48 -16.77 -4.69
N PRO A 70 -8.68 -17.03 -5.24
CA PRO A 70 -9.40 -18.29 -4.97
C PRO A 70 -8.55 -19.54 -5.25
N ALA A 71 -7.80 -19.53 -6.34
CA ALA A 71 -6.89 -20.63 -6.68
C ALA A 71 -5.74 -20.80 -5.68
N LEU A 72 -5.21 -19.69 -5.13
CA LEU A 72 -4.16 -19.73 -4.11
C LEU A 72 -4.73 -20.19 -2.77
N ALA A 73 -5.93 -19.74 -2.42
CA ALA A 73 -6.62 -20.15 -1.21
C ALA A 73 -6.88 -21.67 -1.21
N GLU A 74 -7.38 -22.20 -2.33
CA GLU A 74 -7.59 -23.65 -2.51
C GLU A 74 -6.27 -24.44 -2.47
N ALA A 75 -5.23 -23.96 -3.15
CA ALA A 75 -3.93 -24.65 -3.19
C ALA A 75 -3.21 -24.70 -1.84
N LEU A 76 -3.46 -23.74 -0.95
CA LEU A 76 -2.84 -23.63 0.38
C LEU A 76 -3.80 -23.97 1.51
N ASP A 77 -5.00 -24.48 1.21
CA ASP A 77 -6.06 -24.82 2.20
C ASP A 77 -6.33 -23.66 3.18
N LEU A 78 -6.49 -22.45 2.63
CA LEU A 78 -6.73 -21.24 3.42
C LEU A 78 -8.24 -21.02 3.60
N ASP A 79 -8.69 -20.80 4.83
CA ASP A 79 -10.09 -20.45 5.18
C ASP A 79 -10.42 -18.98 4.84
N VAL A 80 -9.87 -18.43 3.75
CA VAL A 80 -10.09 -17.04 3.32
C VAL A 80 -10.10 -16.93 1.80
N GLU A 81 -11.00 -16.08 1.29
CA GLU A 81 -11.12 -15.80 -0.15
C GLU A 81 -10.30 -14.60 -0.60
N ASN A 82 -9.97 -13.69 0.32
CA ASN A 82 -9.30 -12.41 0.05
C ASN A 82 -8.27 -12.09 1.13
N GLY A 83 -7.30 -11.25 0.80
CA GLY A 83 -6.29 -10.78 1.74
C GLY A 83 -4.90 -10.67 1.15
N ALA A 84 -3.94 -10.34 2.00
CA ALA A 84 -2.52 -10.29 1.65
C ALA A 84 -1.76 -11.41 2.38
N LEU A 85 -1.35 -12.43 1.66
CA LEU A 85 -0.50 -13.51 2.16
C LEU A 85 0.94 -13.02 2.32
N ILE A 86 1.52 -13.20 3.48
CA ILE A 86 2.93 -12.95 3.75
C ILE A 86 3.75 -14.15 3.28
N ASN A 87 4.55 -13.97 2.22
CA ASN A 87 5.44 -15.00 1.71
C ASN A 87 6.75 -15.05 2.49
N GLN A 88 7.23 -13.87 2.92
CA GLN A 88 8.49 -13.73 3.65
C GLN A 88 8.45 -12.50 4.55
N VAL A 89 9.08 -12.63 5.71
CA VAL A 89 9.37 -11.53 6.64
C VAL A 89 10.85 -11.18 6.50
N VAL A 90 11.14 -9.89 6.31
CA VAL A 90 12.52 -9.39 6.21
C VAL A 90 13.14 -9.37 7.60
N GLU A 91 14.40 -9.79 7.72
CA GLU A 91 15.15 -9.73 8.97
C GLU A 91 15.30 -8.27 9.46
N GLU A 92 15.33 -8.09 10.78
CA GLU A 92 15.43 -6.79 11.44
C GLU A 92 14.34 -5.79 11.05
N SER A 93 13.18 -6.29 10.56
CA SER A 93 12.05 -5.48 10.14
C SER A 93 11.01 -5.27 11.25
N ALA A 94 10.16 -4.29 11.04
CA ALA A 94 8.99 -4.04 11.88
C ALA A 94 8.06 -5.26 11.97
N ALA A 95 7.90 -5.99 10.87
CA ALA A 95 7.11 -7.22 10.81
C ALA A 95 7.71 -8.32 11.69
N GLN A 96 9.04 -8.52 11.66
CA GLN A 96 9.71 -9.50 12.51
C GLN A 96 9.58 -9.10 13.98
N ALA A 97 9.81 -7.84 14.31
CA ALA A 97 9.67 -7.34 15.68
C ALA A 97 8.24 -7.51 16.23
N ALA A 98 7.22 -7.40 15.36
CA ALA A 98 5.82 -7.62 15.71
C ALA A 98 5.42 -9.10 15.78
N GLY A 99 6.29 -10.03 15.35
CA GLY A 99 6.00 -11.46 15.35
C GLY A 99 5.14 -11.93 14.18
N LEU A 100 5.11 -11.18 13.07
CA LEU A 100 4.56 -11.65 11.80
C LEU A 100 5.42 -12.78 11.23
N GLN A 101 4.80 -13.71 10.52
CA GLN A 101 5.44 -14.90 9.98
C GLN A 101 5.03 -15.14 8.52
N ALA A 102 5.87 -15.85 7.77
CA ALA A 102 5.46 -16.40 6.48
C ALA A 102 4.27 -17.35 6.69
N GLY A 103 3.29 -17.27 5.81
CA GLY A 103 2.02 -18.00 5.92
C GLY A 103 0.89 -17.20 6.58
N ASP A 104 1.16 -16.06 7.21
CA ASP A 104 0.11 -15.19 7.72
C ASP A 104 -0.68 -14.57 6.56
N VAL A 105 -2.01 -14.54 6.67
CA VAL A 105 -2.87 -13.79 5.77
C VAL A 105 -3.40 -12.56 6.49
N VAL A 106 -3.00 -11.37 6.05
CA VAL A 106 -3.51 -10.11 6.59
C VAL A 106 -4.87 -9.82 5.97
N THR A 107 -5.90 -9.72 6.82
CA THR A 107 -7.29 -9.49 6.40
C THR A 107 -7.81 -8.11 6.79
N THR A 108 -7.17 -7.43 7.77
CA THR A 108 -7.63 -6.11 8.24
C THR A 108 -6.44 -5.29 8.72
N VAL A 109 -6.46 -4.00 8.44
CA VAL A 109 -5.52 -3.00 8.99
C VAL A 109 -6.32 -1.86 9.61
N ASP A 110 -6.14 -1.61 10.91
CA ASP A 110 -6.87 -0.61 11.69
C ASP A 110 -8.39 -0.68 11.47
N GLY A 111 -8.95 -1.88 11.53
CA GLY A 111 -10.37 -2.14 11.33
C GLY A 111 -10.87 -2.05 9.89
N THR A 112 -9.99 -1.70 8.92
CA THR A 112 -10.39 -1.64 7.51
C THR A 112 -9.99 -2.95 6.79
N PRO A 113 -10.91 -3.59 6.05
CA PRO A 113 -10.63 -4.79 5.28
C PRO A 113 -9.49 -4.60 4.27
N ILE A 114 -8.73 -5.65 4.06
CA ILE A 114 -7.66 -5.78 3.09
C ILE A 114 -8.01 -6.94 2.17
N ASP A 115 -8.31 -6.63 0.91
CA ASP A 115 -8.66 -7.63 -0.09
C ASP A 115 -7.45 -8.05 -0.93
N THR A 116 -6.45 -7.16 -1.06
CA THR A 116 -5.28 -7.37 -1.91
C THR A 116 -3.97 -6.99 -1.24
N ALA A 117 -2.86 -7.51 -1.76
CA ALA A 117 -1.51 -7.08 -1.38
C ALA A 117 -1.27 -5.57 -1.65
N ALA A 118 -1.91 -5.03 -2.69
CA ALA A 118 -1.85 -3.60 -3.00
C ALA A 118 -2.53 -2.76 -1.92
N ASP A 119 -3.67 -3.21 -1.38
CA ASP A 119 -4.37 -2.51 -0.29
C ASP A 119 -3.50 -2.45 0.96
N LEU A 120 -2.90 -3.58 1.35
CA LEU A 120 -1.98 -3.62 2.49
C LEU A 120 -0.81 -2.65 2.29
N ARG A 121 -0.14 -2.72 1.12
CA ARG A 121 0.99 -1.84 0.80
C ARG A 121 0.61 -0.37 0.85
N ASN A 122 -0.52 -0.01 0.24
CA ASN A 122 -0.99 1.37 0.19
C ASN A 122 -1.35 1.89 1.58
N ARG A 123 -2.02 1.08 2.38
CA ARG A 123 -2.44 1.46 3.72
C ARG A 123 -1.26 1.67 4.67
N ILE A 124 -0.30 0.75 4.66
CA ILE A 124 0.94 0.89 5.45
C ILE A 124 1.79 2.04 4.93
N GLY A 125 1.90 2.20 3.60
CA GLY A 125 2.68 3.28 2.98
C GLY A 125 2.15 4.70 3.26
N MET A 126 0.90 4.84 3.70
CA MET A 126 0.32 6.11 4.14
C MET A 126 0.55 6.42 5.62
N LYS A 127 1.00 5.43 6.40
CA LYS A 127 1.34 5.61 7.81
C LYS A 127 2.70 6.26 7.96
N ARG A 128 2.90 6.95 9.09
CA ARG A 128 4.21 7.50 9.46
C ARG A 128 5.08 6.41 10.05
N VAL A 129 6.38 6.53 9.86
CA VAL A 129 7.35 5.72 10.60
C VAL A 129 7.16 5.95 12.09
N GLY A 130 7.04 4.85 12.85
CA GLY A 130 6.78 4.87 14.28
C GLY A 130 5.30 4.81 14.68
N ASP A 131 4.35 4.96 13.73
CA ASP A 131 2.93 4.74 14.02
C ASP A 131 2.69 3.29 14.41
N ASP A 132 1.77 3.09 15.35
CA ASP A 132 1.26 1.76 15.66
C ASP A 132 0.14 1.40 14.65
N VAL A 133 0.08 0.14 14.26
CA VAL A 133 -0.93 -0.40 13.36
C VAL A 133 -1.46 -1.72 13.89
N ASP A 134 -2.78 -1.84 13.96
CA ASP A 134 -3.45 -3.08 14.35
C ASP A 134 -3.76 -3.93 13.12
N LEU A 135 -3.20 -5.13 13.08
CA LEU A 135 -3.35 -6.09 12.00
C LEU A 135 -4.19 -7.27 12.49
N LYS A 136 -5.29 -7.57 11.79
CA LYS A 136 -5.93 -8.86 11.95
C LYS A 136 -5.38 -9.80 10.88
N ILE A 137 -4.94 -10.94 11.34
CA ILE A 137 -4.36 -11.97 10.48
C ILE A 137 -5.05 -13.32 10.71
N ILE A 138 -4.91 -14.20 9.74
CA ILE A 138 -5.20 -15.62 9.88
C ILE A 138 -3.88 -16.36 9.83
N ARG A 139 -3.61 -17.18 10.84
CA ARG A 139 -2.44 -18.05 10.98
C ARG A 139 -2.92 -19.43 11.41
N ASP A 140 -2.59 -20.46 10.64
CA ASP A 140 -3.02 -21.86 10.90
C ASP A 140 -4.55 -21.96 11.12
N GLY A 141 -5.34 -21.31 10.25
CA GLY A 141 -6.80 -21.28 10.32
C GLY A 141 -7.39 -20.49 11.51
N LYS A 142 -6.55 -19.75 12.29
CA LYS A 142 -6.99 -19.03 13.48
C LYS A 142 -6.81 -17.52 13.32
N ASN A 143 -7.86 -16.78 13.68
CA ASN A 143 -7.79 -15.32 13.75
C ASN A 143 -6.86 -14.87 14.88
N LYS A 144 -5.96 -13.94 14.59
CA LYS A 144 -5.07 -13.29 15.56
C LYS A 144 -5.03 -11.80 15.30
N SER A 145 -4.86 -11.00 16.35
CA SER A 145 -4.52 -9.57 16.25
C SER A 145 -3.06 -9.38 16.61
N ILE A 146 -2.36 -8.63 15.78
CA ILE A 146 -0.95 -8.27 15.96
C ILE A 146 -0.85 -6.75 15.87
N ASN A 147 -0.28 -6.12 16.89
CA ASN A 147 0.11 -4.72 16.84
C ASN A 147 1.54 -4.63 16.32
N ALA A 148 1.74 -3.85 15.26
CA ALA A 148 3.05 -3.64 14.65
C ALA A 148 3.37 -2.14 14.62
N LYS A 149 4.63 -1.80 14.87
CA LYS A 149 5.13 -0.44 14.70
C LYS A 149 5.68 -0.27 13.29
N VAL A 150 5.17 0.73 12.56
CA VAL A 150 5.58 0.99 11.17
C VAL A 150 7.07 1.39 11.13
N GLY A 151 7.86 0.72 10.32
CA GLY A 151 9.29 0.95 10.15
C GLY A 151 9.64 1.82 8.96
N GLU A 152 10.95 2.15 8.83
CA GLU A 152 11.52 2.77 7.65
C GLU A 152 11.90 1.70 6.60
N PRO A 153 11.89 2.05 5.28
CA PRO A 153 12.45 1.17 4.26
C PRO A 153 13.93 0.90 4.55
N GLY A 154 14.28 -0.35 4.90
CA GLY A 154 15.67 -0.75 5.07
C GLY A 154 16.43 -0.77 3.73
N ALA A 155 17.78 -0.73 3.80
CA ALA A 155 18.63 -0.77 2.61
C ALA A 155 18.37 -2.00 1.71
N THR A 156 17.97 -3.13 2.29
CA THR A 156 17.63 -4.37 1.58
C THR A 156 16.34 -4.27 0.75
N MET A 157 15.39 -3.42 1.15
CA MET A 157 14.17 -3.19 0.39
C MET A 157 14.36 -2.27 -0.82
N LEU A 158 15.38 -1.44 -0.81
CA LEU A 158 15.72 -0.54 -1.93
C LEU A 158 16.40 -1.29 -3.08
N ALA A 159 16.93 -2.50 -2.84
CA ALA A 159 17.64 -3.29 -3.84
C ALA A 159 16.73 -3.95 -4.90
N GLY A 160 15.41 -3.97 -4.70
CA GLY A 160 14.41 -4.42 -5.69
C GLY A 160 13.89 -3.31 -6.64
N GLY A 161 14.26 -2.06 -6.39
CA GLY A 161 13.98 -0.89 -7.25
C GLY A 161 15.30 -0.37 -7.81
N THR A 162 15.35 -0.18 -9.10
CA THR A 162 16.47 0.38 -9.88
C THR A 162 17.24 1.43 -9.08
N LYS A 163 18.54 1.19 -8.88
CA LYS A 163 19.48 2.17 -8.35
C LYS A 163 19.39 3.45 -9.18
N ILE A 164 18.82 4.49 -8.63
CA ILE A 164 18.98 5.84 -9.19
C ILE A 164 20.30 6.34 -8.62
N GLU A 165 21.36 6.28 -9.42
CA GLU A 165 22.61 6.98 -9.11
C GLU A 165 22.30 8.48 -9.04
N LYS A 166 22.75 9.09 -7.95
CA LYS A 166 22.75 10.56 -7.83
C LYS A 166 23.59 11.15 -8.94
N LEU A 167 22.97 12.01 -9.75
CA LEU A 167 23.64 13.06 -10.51
C LEU A 167 24.04 14.19 -9.58
#